data_68ce44ef4f31cfbaf6547091b1954df8
#
_entry.id   68ce44ef4f31cfbaf6547091b1954df8
#
_cell.length_a   1.000
_cell.length_b   1.000
_cell.length_c   1.000
_cell.angle_alpha   90.00
_cell.angle_beta   90.00
_cell.angle_gamma   90.00
#
_symmetry.space_group_name_H-M   'P 1'
#
loop_
_entity.id
_entity.type
_entity.pdbx_description
1 polymer ?
#
loop_
_entity_poly.entity_id
_entity_poly.type
_entity_poly.pdbx_seq_one_letter_code
_entity_poly.pdbx_strand_id
1 'polypeptide(L)'
;MKLPFVSTLTFRYLCHYEDKIRFGVAKPETGFPFVSALTFSYLWELFYFLSVMKRGFIYTILLLSILLGSCNHHDTEKAEILYQNGVEMEKRYMPDSAVIFYHKALKRLNESNDNELKSKIYNQLGDLLLEHNIYETARSAYQQALYVSKELEDKSNLSHAYRGIGKYHFLYK
;
A
#
# COMPACT_ATOMS: atom_id res chain seq x y z
N MET A 1 10.22 -12.81 28.55
CA MET A 1 11.18 -12.73 27.41
C MET A 1 12.45 -13.46 27.81
N LYS A 2 12.69 -14.66 27.30
CA LYS A 2 13.86 -15.49 27.66
C LYS A 2 15.08 -14.95 26.91
N LEU A 3 16.11 -14.52 27.64
CA LEU A 3 17.41 -14.16 27.10
C LEU A 3 18.05 -15.38 26.40
N PRO A 4 18.73 -15.22 25.27
CA PRO A 4 19.31 -16.36 24.57
C PRO A 4 20.41 -17.01 25.40
N PHE A 5 20.37 -18.32 25.43
CA PHE A 5 21.17 -19.24 26.25
C PHE A 5 22.72 -19.10 26.09
N VAL A 6 23.17 -18.33 25.13
CA VAL A 6 24.59 -18.09 24.83
C VAL A 6 25.25 -17.07 25.76
N SER A 7 24.47 -16.17 26.39
CA SER A 7 25.02 -15.10 27.25
C SER A 7 25.43 -15.60 28.63
N THR A 8 24.83 -16.69 29.12
CA THR A 8 25.12 -17.22 30.48
C THR A 8 26.39 -18.08 30.51
N LEU A 9 26.73 -18.76 29.43
CA LEU A 9 27.93 -19.57 29.33
C LEU A 9 29.20 -18.70 29.19
N THR A 10 29.16 -17.65 28.40
CA THR A 10 30.29 -16.71 28.22
C THR A 10 30.56 -15.90 29.48
N PHE A 11 29.49 -15.49 30.21
CA PHE A 11 29.65 -14.77 31.48
C PHE A 11 30.24 -15.67 32.56
N ARG A 12 29.85 -16.93 32.61
CA ARG A 12 30.40 -17.94 33.57
C ARG A 12 31.86 -18.28 33.29
N TYR A 13 32.29 -18.29 32.03
CA TYR A 13 33.69 -18.49 31.64
C TYR A 13 34.57 -17.30 32.01
N LEU A 14 34.06 -16.08 31.83
CA LEU A 14 34.79 -14.83 32.18
C LEU A 14 34.97 -14.69 33.69
N CYS A 15 33.93 -14.91 34.50
CA CYS A 15 34.06 -14.88 35.95
C CYS A 15 35.04 -15.95 36.49
N HIS A 16 35.02 -17.15 35.90
CA HIS A 16 35.92 -18.22 36.33
C HIS A 16 37.39 -17.94 35.91
N TYR A 17 37.61 -17.14 34.87
CA TYR A 17 38.94 -16.73 34.42
C TYR A 17 39.49 -15.57 35.27
N GLU A 18 38.68 -14.61 35.69
CA GLU A 18 39.07 -13.52 36.61
C GLU A 18 39.45 -14.05 37.99
N ASP A 19 38.73 -15.03 38.51
CA ASP A 19 39.06 -15.67 39.80
C ASP A 19 40.43 -16.41 39.73
N LYS A 20 40.78 -17.05 38.61
CA LYS A 20 42.07 -17.71 38.43
C LYS A 20 43.23 -16.72 38.38
N ILE A 21 43.03 -15.53 37.84
CA ILE A 21 44.09 -14.49 37.81
C ILE A 21 44.27 -13.88 39.21
N ARG A 22 43.18 -13.71 39.96
CA ARG A 22 43.20 -13.14 41.31
C ARG A 22 43.90 -14.03 42.33
N PHE A 23 43.91 -15.34 42.12
CA PHE A 23 44.57 -16.31 42.98
C PHE A 23 46.01 -16.71 42.52
N GLY A 24 46.58 -16.04 41.53
CA GLY A 24 47.98 -16.26 41.12
C GLY A 24 48.27 -17.64 40.49
N VAL A 25 47.29 -18.39 40.07
CA VAL A 25 47.42 -19.76 39.53
C VAL A 25 47.70 -19.79 38.03
N ALA A 26 47.57 -18.67 37.32
CA ALA A 26 47.88 -18.57 35.89
C ALA A 26 48.87 -17.45 35.61
N LYS A 27 50.09 -17.77 35.21
CA LYS A 27 51.04 -16.82 34.60
C LYS A 27 50.55 -16.52 33.17
N PRO A 28 50.49 -15.26 32.75
CA PRO A 28 50.18 -14.91 31.36
C PRO A 28 51.38 -15.15 30.49
N GLU A 29 51.49 -16.32 29.88
CA GLU A 29 52.63 -16.67 28.97
C GLU A 29 52.39 -16.24 27.52
N THR A 30 51.31 -15.56 27.18
CA THR A 30 51.12 -15.05 25.82
C THR A 30 50.63 -13.62 25.86
N GLY A 31 51.44 -12.73 25.31
CA GLY A 31 51.25 -11.27 25.28
C GLY A 31 50.05 -10.80 24.48
N PHE A 32 48.84 -11.17 24.89
CA PHE A 32 47.64 -10.50 24.46
C PHE A 32 47.38 -9.31 25.39
N PRO A 33 47.41 -8.09 24.88
CA PRO A 33 47.28 -6.91 25.73
C PRO A 33 45.89 -6.89 26.37
N PHE A 34 45.84 -6.58 27.65
CA PHE A 34 44.65 -6.36 28.48
C PHE A 34 43.62 -5.37 27.86
N VAL A 35 44.06 -4.62 26.86
CA VAL A 35 43.26 -3.70 26.01
C VAL A 35 42.23 -4.44 25.17
N SER A 36 42.42 -5.74 24.84
CA SER A 36 41.52 -6.48 23.94
C SER A 36 40.19 -6.89 24.59
N ALA A 37 40.15 -7.11 25.90
CA ALA A 37 38.92 -7.54 26.59
C ALA A 37 37.96 -6.35 26.81
N LEU A 38 38.49 -5.18 27.13
CA LEU A 38 37.69 -3.96 27.28
C LEU A 38 37.18 -3.46 25.92
N THR A 39 37.99 -3.52 24.88
CA THR A 39 37.55 -3.13 23.51
C THR A 39 36.51 -4.10 22.95
N PHE A 40 36.58 -5.38 23.27
CA PHE A 40 35.59 -6.37 22.85
C PHE A 40 34.23 -6.16 23.56
N SER A 41 34.25 -5.78 24.85
CA SER A 41 33.03 -5.45 25.58
C SER A 41 32.34 -4.20 25.01
N TYR A 42 33.09 -3.13 24.73
CA TYR A 42 32.53 -1.92 24.10
C TYR A 42 32.03 -2.17 22.68
N LEU A 43 32.71 -2.97 21.88
CA LEU A 43 32.27 -3.35 20.54
C LEU A 43 31.01 -4.20 20.59
N TRP A 44 30.84 -5.08 21.57
CA TRP A 44 29.66 -5.89 21.77
C TRP A 44 28.46 -5.04 22.18
N GLU A 45 28.63 -4.11 23.11
CA GLU A 45 27.56 -3.16 23.49
C GLU A 45 27.16 -2.26 22.32
N LEU A 46 28.15 -1.78 21.56
CA LEU A 46 27.87 -0.95 20.37
C LEU A 46 27.12 -1.76 19.29
N PHE A 47 27.49 -3.01 19.09
CA PHE A 47 26.81 -3.90 18.13
C PHE A 47 25.37 -4.23 18.59
N TYR A 48 25.18 -4.46 19.89
CA TYR A 48 23.86 -4.66 20.48
C TYR A 48 23.00 -3.41 20.36
N PHE A 49 23.52 -2.24 20.69
CA PHE A 49 22.85 -0.95 20.55
C PHE A 49 22.46 -0.67 19.09
N LEU A 50 23.36 -0.90 18.14
CA LEU A 50 23.09 -0.76 16.71
C LEU A 50 22.03 -1.76 16.21
N SER A 51 22.02 -2.98 16.73
CA SER A 51 21.01 -3.98 16.36
C SER A 51 19.63 -3.66 16.90
N VAL A 52 19.54 -3.11 18.11
CA VAL A 52 18.29 -2.65 18.72
C VAL A 52 17.77 -1.39 18.01
N MET A 53 18.64 -0.44 17.68
CA MET A 53 18.29 0.75 16.90
C MET A 53 17.78 0.39 15.49
N LYS A 54 18.42 -0.55 14.80
CA LYS A 54 17.93 -1.03 13.49
C LYS A 54 16.54 -1.64 13.59
N ARG A 55 16.27 -2.43 14.62
CA ARG A 55 14.92 -2.99 14.85
C ARG A 55 13.90 -1.90 15.16
N GLY A 56 14.23 -0.95 16.03
CA GLY A 56 13.35 0.19 16.32
C GLY A 56 13.05 1.01 15.07
N PHE A 57 14.04 1.30 14.24
CA PHE A 57 13.87 2.04 12.98
C PHE A 57 12.99 1.30 11.97
N ILE A 58 13.13 -0.02 11.85
CA ILE A 58 12.26 -0.85 11.01
C ILE A 58 10.80 -0.79 11.50
N TYR A 59 10.57 -0.90 12.82
CA TYR A 59 9.21 -0.79 13.38
C TYR A 59 8.60 0.59 13.17
N THR A 60 9.37 1.68 13.29
CA THR A 60 8.87 3.03 13.03
C THR A 60 8.52 3.26 11.57
N ILE A 61 9.33 2.75 10.62
CA ILE A 61 9.02 2.80 9.19
C ILE A 61 7.77 1.97 8.88
N LEU A 62 7.64 0.78 9.46
CA LEU A 62 6.50 -0.11 9.26
C LEU A 62 5.21 0.51 9.83
N LEU A 63 5.29 1.13 10.99
CA LEU A 63 4.17 1.86 11.60
C LEU A 63 3.79 3.09 10.78
N LEU A 64 4.77 3.83 10.28
CA LEU A 64 4.56 4.99 9.41
C LEU A 64 3.92 4.59 8.08
N SER A 65 4.34 3.46 7.48
CA SER A 65 3.76 2.94 6.24
C SER A 65 2.30 2.53 6.41
N ILE A 66 1.92 1.95 7.57
CA ILE A 66 0.54 1.61 7.90
C ILE A 66 -0.32 2.88 8.04
N LEU A 67 0.21 3.92 8.70
CA LEU A 67 -0.50 5.19 8.86
C LEU A 67 -0.68 5.93 7.53
N LEU A 68 0.30 5.90 6.64
CA LEU A 68 0.22 6.54 5.32
C LEU A 68 -0.67 5.77 4.33
N GLY A 69 -0.76 4.43 4.46
CA GLY A 69 -1.62 3.58 3.62
C GLY A 69 -3.11 3.71 3.91
N SER A 70 -3.50 4.26 5.07
CA SER A 70 -4.90 4.32 5.51
C SER A 70 -5.75 5.40 4.82
N CYS A 71 -5.14 6.43 4.23
CA CYS A 71 -5.91 7.54 3.65
C CYS A 71 -6.57 7.20 2.31
N ASN A 72 -5.96 6.37 1.47
CA ASN A 72 -6.49 6.06 0.13
C ASN A 72 -7.73 5.17 0.13
N HIS A 73 -7.90 4.30 1.12
CA HIS A 73 -9.04 3.37 1.16
C HIS A 73 -10.39 4.06 1.43
N HIS A 74 -10.39 5.15 2.17
CA HIS A 74 -11.63 5.83 2.57
C HIS A 74 -12.31 6.58 1.40
N ASP A 75 -11.54 7.12 0.47
CA ASP A 75 -12.10 7.84 -0.67
C ASP A 75 -12.65 6.90 -1.75
N THR A 76 -12.04 5.73 -1.93
CA THR A 76 -12.58 4.66 -2.80
C THR A 76 -13.92 4.13 -2.28
N GLU A 77 -14.06 3.87 -0.99
CA GLU A 77 -15.32 3.42 -0.38
C GLU A 77 -16.44 4.44 -0.58
N LYS A 78 -16.15 5.72 -0.39
CA LYS A 78 -17.12 6.80 -0.65
C LYS A 78 -17.51 6.90 -2.12
N ALA A 79 -16.53 6.70 -3.02
CA ALA A 79 -16.79 6.68 -4.45
C ALA A 79 -17.69 5.53 -4.86
N GLU A 80 -17.47 4.32 -4.31
CA GLU A 80 -18.33 3.17 -4.55
C GLU A 80 -19.77 3.41 -4.07
N ILE A 81 -19.96 3.99 -2.87
CA ILE A 81 -21.30 4.37 -2.37
C ILE A 81 -21.99 5.35 -3.33
N LEU A 82 -21.26 6.36 -3.81
CA LEU A 82 -21.80 7.31 -4.78
C LEU A 82 -22.16 6.65 -6.11
N TYR A 83 -21.33 5.73 -6.59
CA TYR A 83 -21.61 4.94 -7.78
C TYR A 83 -22.90 4.11 -7.60
N GLN A 84 -23.04 3.40 -6.49
CA GLN A 84 -24.25 2.61 -6.20
C GLN A 84 -25.51 3.49 -6.11
N ASN A 85 -25.41 4.69 -5.53
CA ASN A 85 -26.50 5.66 -5.54
C ASN A 85 -26.88 6.09 -6.97
N GLY A 86 -25.89 6.26 -7.86
CA GLY A 86 -26.14 6.52 -9.28
C GLY A 86 -26.91 5.40 -9.96
N VAL A 87 -26.49 4.15 -9.76
CA VAL A 87 -27.19 2.96 -10.26
C VAL A 87 -28.63 2.87 -9.73
N GLU A 88 -28.83 3.23 -8.47
CA GLU A 88 -30.19 3.26 -7.90
C GLU A 88 -31.07 4.34 -8.53
N MET A 89 -30.50 5.51 -8.87
CA MET A 89 -31.24 6.55 -9.59
C MET A 89 -31.61 6.13 -11.02
N GLU A 90 -30.73 5.40 -11.73
CA GLU A 90 -31.06 4.81 -13.03
C GLU A 90 -32.28 3.87 -12.91
N LYS A 91 -32.29 2.96 -11.94
CA LYS A 91 -33.39 2.04 -11.69
C LYS A 91 -34.72 2.75 -11.39
N ARG A 92 -34.62 3.95 -10.83
CA ARG A 92 -35.78 4.82 -10.55
C ARG A 92 -36.18 5.71 -11.73
N TYR A 93 -35.56 5.54 -12.90
CA TYR A 93 -35.77 6.38 -14.09
C TYR A 93 -35.49 7.88 -13.84
N MET A 94 -34.44 8.17 -13.06
CA MET A 94 -33.98 9.53 -12.75
C MET A 94 -32.56 9.77 -13.33
N PRO A 95 -32.42 9.89 -14.67
CA PRO A 95 -31.14 9.93 -15.32
C PRO A 95 -30.26 11.14 -14.92
N ASP A 96 -30.87 12.31 -14.76
CA ASP A 96 -30.12 13.52 -14.36
C ASP A 96 -29.48 13.35 -12.98
N SER A 97 -30.20 12.71 -12.05
CA SER A 97 -29.67 12.40 -10.71
C SER A 97 -28.55 11.37 -10.79
N ALA A 98 -28.69 10.34 -11.62
CA ALA A 98 -27.66 9.32 -11.83
C ALA A 98 -26.37 9.93 -12.36
N VAL A 99 -26.43 10.80 -13.37
CA VAL A 99 -25.28 11.53 -13.91
C VAL A 99 -24.57 12.34 -12.84
N ILE A 100 -25.33 13.04 -11.97
CA ILE A 100 -24.74 13.82 -10.86
C ILE A 100 -23.99 12.90 -9.89
N PHE A 101 -24.54 11.75 -9.53
CA PHE A 101 -23.89 10.80 -8.64
C PHE A 101 -22.64 10.19 -9.26
N TYR A 102 -22.66 9.83 -10.54
CA TYR A 102 -21.48 9.33 -11.25
C TYR A 102 -20.36 10.36 -11.31
N HIS A 103 -20.67 11.63 -11.60
CA HIS A 103 -19.66 12.69 -11.56
C HIS A 103 -19.10 12.93 -10.16
N LYS A 104 -19.92 12.83 -9.10
CA LYS A 104 -19.43 12.90 -7.72
C LYS A 104 -18.50 11.73 -7.37
N ALA A 105 -18.83 10.53 -7.82
CA ALA A 105 -17.95 9.35 -7.65
C ALA A 105 -16.63 9.53 -8.37
N LEU A 106 -16.64 9.93 -9.65
CA LEU A 106 -15.43 10.21 -10.43
C LEU A 106 -14.56 11.30 -9.80
N LYS A 107 -15.16 12.34 -9.22
CA LYS A 107 -14.42 13.38 -8.52
C LYS A 107 -13.66 12.82 -7.31
N ARG A 108 -14.27 11.91 -6.55
CA ARG A 108 -13.59 11.23 -5.42
C ARG A 108 -12.45 10.34 -5.89
N LEU A 109 -12.63 9.63 -7.01
CA LEU A 109 -11.63 8.76 -7.60
C LEU A 109 -10.44 9.49 -8.24
N ASN A 110 -10.56 10.80 -8.51
CA ASN A 110 -9.39 11.57 -8.95
C ASN A 110 -8.34 11.76 -7.84
N GLU A 111 -8.77 11.65 -6.59
CA GLU A 111 -7.91 11.72 -5.39
C GLU A 111 -7.38 10.32 -4.98
N SER A 112 -8.02 9.26 -5.47
CA SER A 112 -7.62 7.86 -5.28
C SER A 112 -7.20 7.22 -6.61
N ASN A 113 -6.26 6.28 -6.56
CA ASN A 113 -5.77 5.59 -7.77
C ASN A 113 -6.62 4.34 -8.14
N ASP A 114 -7.90 4.31 -7.77
CA ASP A 114 -8.78 3.20 -8.17
C ASP A 114 -9.29 3.39 -9.60
N ASN A 115 -8.44 2.97 -10.52
CA ASN A 115 -8.73 3.06 -11.94
C ASN A 115 -9.76 2.03 -12.42
N GLU A 116 -9.95 0.90 -11.71
CA GLU A 116 -10.96 -0.11 -12.08
C GLU A 116 -12.37 0.44 -11.91
N LEU A 117 -12.69 0.98 -10.73
CA LEU A 117 -13.97 1.62 -10.47
C LEU A 117 -14.20 2.83 -11.39
N LYS A 118 -13.15 3.62 -11.65
CA LYS A 118 -13.20 4.76 -12.57
C LYS A 118 -13.62 4.35 -13.98
N SER A 119 -13.01 3.28 -14.51
CA SER A 119 -13.35 2.73 -15.82
C SER A 119 -14.80 2.24 -15.89
N LYS A 120 -15.24 1.53 -14.86
CA LYS A 120 -16.61 1.04 -14.70
C LYS A 120 -17.63 2.17 -14.72
N ILE A 121 -17.38 3.26 -13.97
CA ILE A 121 -18.27 4.42 -13.91
C ILE A 121 -18.35 5.13 -15.27
N TYR A 122 -17.23 5.28 -15.97
CA TYR A 122 -17.24 5.90 -17.30
C TYR A 122 -18.03 5.08 -18.32
N ASN A 123 -17.93 3.76 -18.28
CA ASN A 123 -18.74 2.87 -19.12
C ASN A 123 -20.24 3.02 -18.82
N GLN A 124 -20.63 3.03 -17.55
CA GLN A 124 -22.03 3.17 -17.13
C GLN A 124 -22.58 4.55 -17.51
N LEU A 125 -21.80 5.61 -17.31
CA LEU A 125 -22.14 6.96 -17.73
C LEU A 125 -22.33 7.03 -19.27
N GLY A 126 -21.49 6.36 -20.02
CA GLY A 126 -21.61 6.24 -21.47
C GLY A 126 -22.90 5.57 -21.90
N ASP A 127 -23.26 4.44 -21.28
CA ASP A 127 -24.50 3.73 -21.56
C ASP A 127 -25.72 4.62 -21.26
N LEU A 128 -25.77 5.24 -20.09
CA LEU A 128 -26.85 6.14 -19.69
C LEU A 128 -27.05 7.30 -20.67
N LEU A 129 -25.95 7.97 -21.04
CA LEU A 129 -26.00 9.11 -21.98
C LEU A 129 -26.42 8.66 -23.38
N LEU A 130 -25.99 7.48 -23.82
CA LEU A 130 -26.35 6.94 -25.13
C LEU A 130 -27.86 6.61 -25.19
N GLU A 131 -28.41 6.03 -24.13
CA GLU A 131 -29.86 5.74 -23.99
C GLU A 131 -30.72 7.01 -24.05
N HIS A 132 -30.20 8.12 -23.56
CA HIS A 132 -30.85 9.44 -23.58
C HIS A 132 -30.48 10.27 -24.82
N ASN A 133 -29.89 9.68 -25.86
CA ASN A 133 -29.53 10.32 -27.13
C ASN A 133 -28.51 11.48 -27.00
N ILE A 134 -27.72 11.51 -25.91
CA ILE A 134 -26.65 12.48 -25.69
C ILE A 134 -25.32 11.91 -26.25
N TYR A 135 -25.28 11.76 -27.57
CA TYR A 135 -24.31 10.94 -28.29
C TYR A 135 -22.85 11.38 -28.08
N GLU A 136 -22.53 12.66 -28.23
CA GLU A 136 -21.15 13.14 -28.16
C GLU A 136 -20.55 13.00 -26.75
N THR A 137 -21.37 13.26 -25.74
CA THR A 137 -20.92 13.08 -24.34
C THR A 137 -20.77 11.60 -23.99
N ALA A 138 -21.68 10.74 -24.50
CA ALA A 138 -21.55 9.29 -24.37
C ALA A 138 -20.26 8.77 -24.97
N ARG A 139 -19.95 9.21 -26.21
CA ARG A 139 -18.67 8.88 -26.87
C ARG A 139 -17.47 9.29 -26.01
N SER A 140 -17.47 10.52 -25.48
CA SER A 140 -16.40 11.00 -24.62
C SER A 140 -16.24 10.14 -23.36
N ALA A 141 -17.33 9.75 -22.73
CA ALA A 141 -17.30 8.85 -21.56
C ALA A 141 -16.68 7.50 -21.91
N TYR A 142 -17.08 6.85 -23.00
CA TYR A 142 -16.47 5.60 -23.43
C TYR A 142 -14.99 5.74 -23.79
N GLN A 143 -14.55 6.86 -24.36
CA GLN A 143 -13.13 7.12 -24.65
C GLN A 143 -12.33 7.22 -23.33
N GLN A 144 -12.88 7.83 -22.29
CA GLN A 144 -12.24 7.84 -20.97
C GLN A 144 -12.18 6.43 -20.35
N ALA A 145 -13.27 5.65 -20.43
CA ALA A 145 -13.28 4.26 -20.01
C ALA A 145 -12.20 3.45 -20.75
N LEU A 146 -12.08 3.64 -22.06
CA LEU A 146 -11.09 2.95 -22.89
C LEU A 146 -9.66 3.30 -22.47
N TYR A 147 -9.39 4.56 -22.23
CA TYR A 147 -8.07 5.03 -21.78
C TYR A 147 -7.67 4.35 -20.47
N VAL A 148 -8.53 4.46 -19.45
CA VAL A 148 -8.27 3.88 -18.12
C VAL A 148 -8.18 2.35 -18.14
N SER A 149 -9.07 1.66 -18.89
CA SER A 149 -9.04 0.20 -19.02
C SER A 149 -7.81 -0.34 -19.72
N LYS A 150 -7.25 0.40 -20.66
CA LYS A 150 -5.98 0.03 -21.33
C LYS A 150 -4.79 0.05 -20.37
N GLU A 151 -4.72 1.05 -19.50
CA GLU A 151 -3.66 1.15 -18.48
C GLU A 151 -3.70 0.00 -17.48
N LEU A 152 -4.89 -0.53 -17.20
CA LEU A 152 -5.12 -1.63 -16.27
C LEU A 152 -5.04 -3.02 -16.90
N GLU A 153 -4.98 -3.12 -18.23
CA GLU A 153 -5.19 -4.36 -18.98
C GLU A 153 -6.54 -5.05 -18.68
N ASP A 154 -7.54 -4.27 -18.21
CA ASP A 154 -8.88 -4.76 -17.88
C ASP A 154 -9.70 -5.05 -19.15
N LYS A 155 -9.65 -6.31 -19.55
CA LYS A 155 -10.32 -6.79 -20.78
C LYS A 155 -11.84 -6.63 -20.72
N SER A 156 -12.45 -6.69 -19.55
CA SER A 156 -13.91 -6.58 -19.36
C SER A 156 -14.38 -5.16 -19.66
N ASN A 157 -13.85 -4.16 -18.94
CA ASN A 157 -14.20 -2.77 -19.14
C ASN A 157 -13.74 -2.25 -20.49
N LEU A 158 -12.61 -2.76 -21.02
CA LEU A 158 -12.12 -2.44 -22.36
C LEU A 158 -13.11 -2.91 -23.43
N SER A 159 -13.59 -4.14 -23.34
CA SER A 159 -14.60 -4.70 -24.26
C SER A 159 -15.90 -3.92 -24.20
N HIS A 160 -16.34 -3.51 -23.00
CA HIS A 160 -17.53 -2.69 -22.81
C HIS A 160 -17.40 -1.35 -23.52
N ALA A 161 -16.29 -0.63 -23.33
CA ALA A 161 -16.03 0.65 -23.97
C ALA A 161 -16.02 0.55 -25.50
N TYR A 162 -15.38 -0.47 -26.07
CA TYR A 162 -15.40 -0.69 -27.53
C TYR A 162 -16.81 -0.97 -28.06
N ARG A 163 -17.60 -1.76 -27.34
CA ARG A 163 -18.99 -2.03 -27.73
C ARG A 163 -19.83 -0.76 -27.67
N GLY A 164 -19.64 0.09 -26.65
CA GLY A 164 -20.32 1.37 -26.52
C GLY A 164 -19.97 2.33 -27.66
N ILE A 165 -18.69 2.45 -28.03
CA ILE A 165 -18.26 3.23 -29.19
C ILE A 165 -18.85 2.67 -30.50
N GLY A 166 -18.92 1.36 -30.63
CA GLY A 166 -19.55 0.72 -31.78
C GLY A 166 -21.04 1.06 -31.90
N LYS A 167 -21.79 1.03 -30.81
CA LYS A 167 -23.19 1.46 -30.72
C LYS A 167 -23.34 2.94 -31.11
N TYR A 168 -22.46 3.82 -30.57
CA TYR A 168 -22.45 5.22 -30.95
C TYR A 168 -22.36 5.40 -32.46
N HIS A 169 -21.39 4.76 -33.11
CA HIS A 169 -21.23 4.88 -34.56
C HIS A 169 -22.38 4.31 -35.38
N PHE A 170 -23.13 3.35 -34.81
CA PHE A 170 -24.30 2.81 -35.45
C PHE A 170 -25.51 3.76 -35.35
N LEU A 171 -25.70 4.42 -34.22
CA LEU A 171 -26.84 5.29 -33.93
C LEU A 171 -26.65 6.71 -34.44
N TYR A 172 -25.41 7.18 -34.46
CA TYR A 172 -25.05 8.55 -34.85
C TYR A 172 -24.36 8.52 -36.22
N LYS A 173 -25.16 8.36 -37.28
CA LYS A 173 -24.73 8.47 -38.67
C LYS A 173 -25.18 9.76 -39.29
#